data_a6cd953073faf76b0a5e80a9f9e0f69a
#
_entry.id   a6cd953073faf76b0a5e80a9f9e0f69a
#
_cell.length_a   1.000
_cell.length_b   1.000
_cell.length_c   1.000
_cell.angle_alpha   90.00
_cell.angle_beta   90.00
_cell.angle_gamma   90.00
#
_symmetry.space_group_name_H-M   'P 1'
#
loop_
_entity.id
_entity.type
_entity.pdbx_description
1 polymer ?
#
loop_
_entity_poly.entity_id
_entity_poly.type
_entity_poly.pdbx_seq_one_letter_code
_entity_poly.pdbx_strand_id
1 'polypeptide(L)'
;MKKYKVMLVSGGFDPVHKGHLEMIERAEQMAEEVWVILNNDTWLRNKKGKSFMSEKEREYIMSRIKGVTKTFICNPRTPSDKTVCDGIYSAVMTYRREYDSELSMAFGNGGDRGKGNVPEEDYCKSYDIDMVWNLGDKVQSSSWLIEKATNSAYSSSNG
;
A
#
# COMPACT_ATOMS: atom_id res chain seq x y z
N MET A 1 -5.94 -20.28 -12.55
CA MET A 1 -5.81 -19.00 -13.28
C MET A 1 -6.13 -17.84 -12.36
N LYS A 2 -5.29 -16.81 -12.38
CA LYS A 2 -5.48 -15.68 -11.49
C LYS A 2 -6.54 -14.73 -12.07
N LYS A 3 -7.33 -14.13 -11.18
CA LYS A 3 -8.48 -13.33 -11.59
C LYS A 3 -8.10 -11.97 -12.21
N TYR A 4 -7.00 -11.39 -11.74
CA TYR A 4 -6.58 -10.05 -12.18
C TYR A 4 -5.18 -10.09 -12.80
N LYS A 5 -4.94 -9.18 -13.73
CA LYS A 5 -3.59 -8.96 -14.23
C LYS A 5 -2.73 -8.28 -13.17
N VAL A 6 -3.28 -7.26 -12.51
CA VAL A 6 -2.55 -6.45 -11.53
C VAL A 6 -3.39 -6.24 -10.28
N MET A 7 -2.79 -6.46 -9.13
CA MET A 7 -3.34 -6.06 -7.83
C MET A 7 -2.55 -4.86 -7.32
N LEU A 8 -3.25 -3.76 -7.04
CA LEU A 8 -2.66 -2.60 -6.39
C LEU A 8 -2.82 -2.75 -4.88
N VAL A 9 -1.77 -2.48 -4.14
CA VAL A 9 -1.82 -2.35 -2.69
C VAL A 9 -1.14 -1.03 -2.32
N SER A 10 -1.58 -0.41 -1.24
CA SER A 10 -1.05 0.90 -0.84
C SER A 10 -0.76 0.95 0.65
N GLY A 11 0.13 1.84 1.03
CA GLY A 11 0.45 2.08 2.44
C GLY A 11 1.68 2.95 2.60
N GLY A 12 2.02 3.22 3.86
CA GLY A 12 3.24 3.92 4.19
C GLY A 12 4.45 3.00 4.21
N PHE A 13 4.26 1.77 4.68
CA PHE A 13 5.36 0.79 4.85
C PHE A 13 6.52 1.40 5.63
N ASP A 14 6.22 1.95 6.79
CA ASP A 14 7.15 2.79 7.56
C ASP A 14 7.16 2.38 9.05
N PRO A 15 7.79 1.26 9.40
CA PRO A 15 8.45 0.29 8.53
C PRO A 15 7.51 -0.76 7.94
N VAL A 16 8.02 -1.51 6.97
CA VAL A 16 7.36 -2.72 6.48
C VAL A 16 7.40 -3.79 7.59
N HIS A 17 6.36 -4.59 7.68
CA HIS A 17 6.29 -5.66 8.66
C HIS A 17 5.61 -6.90 8.07
N LYS A 18 5.54 -7.97 8.87
CA LYS A 18 5.00 -9.26 8.43
C LYS A 18 3.60 -9.14 7.86
N GLY A 19 2.74 -8.32 8.45
CA GLY A 19 1.37 -8.13 7.95
C GLY A 19 1.33 -7.59 6.52
N HIS A 20 2.26 -6.70 6.18
CA HIS A 20 2.39 -6.20 4.81
C HIS A 20 2.82 -7.31 3.84
N LEU A 21 3.76 -8.17 4.28
CA LEU A 21 4.23 -9.27 3.44
C LEU A 21 3.13 -10.29 3.20
N GLU A 22 2.34 -10.60 4.21
CA GLU A 22 1.19 -11.51 4.07
C GLU A 22 0.15 -10.94 3.11
N MET A 23 -0.11 -9.64 3.15
CA MET A 23 -1.00 -8.97 2.22
C MET A 23 -0.50 -9.13 0.77
N ILE A 24 0.80 -8.93 0.56
CA ILE A 24 1.41 -9.10 -0.76
C ILE A 24 1.30 -10.55 -1.23
N GLU A 25 1.54 -11.52 -0.35
CA GLU A 25 1.40 -12.94 -0.69
C GLU A 25 -0.03 -13.28 -1.13
N ARG A 26 -1.03 -12.76 -0.44
CA ARG A 26 -2.43 -12.98 -0.81
C ARG A 26 -2.77 -12.29 -2.14
N ALA A 27 -2.22 -11.11 -2.36
CA ALA A 27 -2.37 -10.41 -3.64
C ALA A 27 -1.80 -11.23 -4.80
N GLU A 28 -0.65 -11.87 -4.59
CA GLU A 28 -0.03 -12.74 -5.60
C GLU A 28 -0.91 -13.93 -5.98
N GLN A 29 -1.72 -14.41 -5.05
CA GLN A 29 -2.64 -15.52 -5.32
C GLN A 29 -3.80 -15.11 -6.24
N MET A 30 -4.14 -13.84 -6.27
CA MET A 30 -5.27 -13.32 -7.01
C MET A 30 -4.89 -12.59 -8.30
N ALA A 31 -3.66 -12.19 -8.44
CA ALA A 31 -3.20 -11.41 -9.59
C ALA A 31 -1.85 -11.88 -10.09
N GLU A 32 -1.60 -11.66 -11.36
CA GLU A 32 -0.32 -12.03 -11.96
C GLU A 32 0.82 -11.14 -11.49
N GLU A 33 0.51 -9.87 -11.20
CA GLU A 33 1.47 -8.88 -10.71
C GLU A 33 0.92 -8.13 -9.52
N VAL A 34 1.79 -7.74 -8.60
CA VAL A 34 1.44 -6.88 -7.48
C VAL A 34 2.22 -5.58 -7.62
N TRP A 35 1.51 -4.48 -7.69
CA TRP A 35 2.08 -3.14 -7.77
C TRP A 35 1.78 -2.39 -6.48
N VAL A 36 2.80 -1.76 -5.91
CA VAL A 36 2.72 -1.11 -4.60
C VAL A 36 2.72 0.40 -4.76
N ILE A 37 1.75 1.06 -4.13
CA ILE A 37 1.67 2.52 -4.06
C ILE A 37 2.07 2.94 -2.65
N LEU A 38 3.13 3.76 -2.54
CA LEU A 38 3.61 4.26 -1.27
C LEU A 38 3.15 5.70 -1.04
N ASN A 39 2.71 5.97 0.17
CA ASN A 39 2.45 7.35 0.58
C ASN A 39 3.78 8.10 0.70
N ASN A 40 3.82 9.35 0.23
CA ASN A 40 5.05 10.14 0.30
C ASN A 40 5.31 10.63 1.73
N ASP A 41 6.47 11.25 1.94
CA ASP A 41 6.89 11.73 3.26
C ASP A 41 5.95 12.82 3.80
N THR A 42 5.50 13.72 2.94
CA THR A 42 4.57 14.78 3.33
C THR A 42 3.27 14.20 3.86
N TRP A 43 2.72 13.20 3.18
CA TRP A 43 1.50 12.52 3.59
C TRP A 43 1.68 11.88 4.97
N LEU A 44 2.81 11.19 5.19
CA LEU A 44 3.09 10.54 6.47
C LEU A 44 3.27 11.55 7.60
N ARG A 45 3.98 12.64 7.34
CA ARG A 45 4.16 13.71 8.34
C ARG A 45 2.83 14.33 8.71
N ASN A 46 1.96 14.56 7.75
CA ASN A 46 0.63 15.12 8.01
C ASN A 46 -0.26 14.17 8.81
N LYS A 47 -0.11 12.86 8.60
CA LYS A 47 -0.92 11.85 9.30
C LYS A 47 -0.36 11.47 10.66
N LYS A 48 0.95 11.26 10.75
CA LYS A 48 1.63 10.72 11.94
C LYS A 48 2.56 11.68 12.63
N GLY A 49 2.77 12.86 12.07
CA GLY A 49 3.71 13.85 12.59
C GLY A 49 5.14 13.67 12.13
N LYS A 50 5.51 12.50 11.64
CA LYS A 50 6.86 12.21 11.13
C LYS A 50 6.86 10.96 10.26
N SER A 51 7.91 10.81 9.44
CA SER A 51 8.20 9.55 8.77
C SER A 51 9.41 8.91 9.43
N PHE A 52 9.38 7.59 9.59
CA PHE A 52 10.50 6.83 10.16
C PHE A 52 11.62 6.67 9.14
N MET A 53 11.26 6.32 7.90
CA MET A 53 12.19 6.24 6.78
C MET A 53 11.70 7.15 5.66
N SER A 54 12.64 7.67 4.86
CA SER A 54 12.29 8.50 3.70
C SER A 54 11.52 7.69 2.67
N GLU A 55 10.75 8.39 1.84
CA GLU A 55 9.96 7.73 0.78
C GLU A 55 10.85 6.95 -0.18
N LYS A 56 12.03 7.44 -0.51
CA LYS A 56 12.95 6.74 -1.41
C LYS A 56 13.51 5.48 -0.77
N GLU A 57 13.80 5.52 0.51
CA GLU A 57 14.25 4.35 1.25
C GLU A 57 13.14 3.29 1.35
N ARG A 58 11.93 3.72 1.64
CA ARG A 58 10.77 2.82 1.67
C ARG A 58 10.50 2.20 0.30
N GLU A 59 10.59 2.99 -0.75
CA GLU A 59 10.43 2.48 -2.11
C GLU A 59 11.51 1.45 -2.46
N TYR A 60 12.75 1.75 -2.12
CA TYR A 60 13.85 0.82 -2.35
C TYR A 60 13.57 -0.53 -1.69
N ILE A 61 13.17 -0.52 -0.44
CA ILE A 61 12.84 -1.75 0.30
C ILE A 61 11.68 -2.49 -0.37
N MET A 62 10.60 -1.79 -0.67
CA MET A 62 9.42 -2.42 -1.26
C MET A 62 9.72 -2.99 -2.66
N SER A 63 10.57 -2.34 -3.42
CA SER A 63 10.94 -2.82 -4.75
C SER A 63 11.75 -4.13 -4.72
N ARG A 64 12.30 -4.48 -3.58
CA ARG A 64 13.08 -5.71 -3.38
C ARG A 64 12.28 -6.83 -2.71
N ILE A 65 11.03 -6.55 -2.33
CA ILE A 65 10.17 -7.59 -1.75
C ILE A 65 9.75 -8.56 -2.85
N LYS A 66 9.90 -9.84 -2.56
CA LYS A 66 9.48 -10.89 -3.49
C LYS A 66 7.97 -10.76 -3.77
N GLY A 67 7.61 -10.79 -5.03
CA GLY A 67 6.23 -10.67 -5.47
C GLY A 67 5.84 -9.26 -5.90
N VAL A 68 6.59 -8.24 -5.52
CA VAL A 68 6.34 -6.86 -5.93
C VAL A 68 6.96 -6.64 -7.32
N THR A 69 6.13 -6.27 -8.28
CA THR A 69 6.56 -6.05 -9.66
C THR A 69 6.93 -4.59 -9.93
N LYS A 70 6.14 -3.66 -9.39
CA LYS A 70 6.34 -2.22 -9.57
C LYS A 70 6.02 -1.48 -8.29
N THR A 71 6.67 -0.33 -8.11
CA THR A 71 6.40 0.57 -7.00
C THR A 71 6.12 1.97 -7.55
N PHE A 72 5.24 2.70 -6.86
CA PHE A 72 4.87 4.08 -7.18
C PHE A 72 4.88 4.87 -5.88
N ILE A 73 5.50 6.04 -5.89
CA ILE A 73 5.34 6.99 -4.79
C ILE A 73 4.16 7.89 -5.15
N CYS A 74 3.14 7.91 -4.32
CA CYS A 74 1.98 8.76 -4.54
C CYS A 74 2.33 10.19 -4.13
N ASN A 75 2.29 11.11 -5.10
CA ASN A 75 2.50 12.54 -4.88
C ASN A 75 1.18 13.25 -5.20
N PRO A 76 0.31 13.45 -4.19
CA PRO A 76 -0.98 14.10 -4.43
C PRO A 76 -0.81 15.51 -5.00
N ARG A 77 -1.63 15.85 -5.98
CA ARG A 77 -1.62 17.19 -6.60
C ARG A 77 -1.99 18.27 -5.60
N THR A 78 -2.86 17.91 -4.64
CA THR A 78 -3.27 18.82 -3.57
C THR A 78 -2.68 18.30 -2.25
N PRO A 79 -1.91 19.10 -1.52
CA PRO A 79 -1.27 18.63 -0.28
C PRO A 79 -2.24 18.13 0.79
N SER A 80 -3.49 18.59 0.77
CA SER A 80 -4.53 18.14 1.71
C SER A 80 -5.19 16.82 1.31
N ASP A 81 -4.91 16.31 0.12
CA ASP A 81 -5.46 15.03 -0.35
C ASP A 81 -4.86 13.89 0.47
N LYS A 82 -5.72 13.15 1.16
CA LYS A 82 -5.33 12.02 2.00
C LYS A 82 -5.55 10.68 1.34
N THR A 83 -5.93 10.68 0.05
CA THR A 83 -6.15 9.46 -0.71
C THR A 83 -4.91 9.08 -1.49
N VAL A 84 -4.92 7.87 -2.07
CA VAL A 84 -3.88 7.45 -3.02
C VAL A 84 -4.39 7.46 -4.47
N CYS A 85 -5.41 8.24 -4.74
CA CYS A 85 -6.01 8.32 -6.08
C CYS A 85 -5.02 8.70 -7.16
N ASP A 86 -4.12 9.66 -6.88
CA ASP A 86 -3.10 10.05 -7.86
C ASP A 86 -2.12 8.89 -8.13
N GLY A 87 -1.84 8.06 -7.13
CA GLY A 87 -1.05 6.83 -7.31
C GLY A 87 -1.78 5.80 -8.16
N ILE A 88 -3.08 5.64 -7.93
CA ILE A 88 -3.92 4.76 -8.75
C ILE A 88 -3.93 5.24 -10.20
N TYR A 89 -4.07 6.53 -10.42
CA TYR A 89 -4.01 7.11 -11.76
C TYR A 89 -2.68 6.78 -12.46
N SER A 90 -1.57 6.93 -11.75
CA SER A 90 -0.25 6.59 -12.29
C SER A 90 -0.17 5.11 -12.69
N ALA A 91 -0.73 4.23 -11.87
CA ALA A 91 -0.77 2.80 -12.16
C ALA A 91 -1.63 2.50 -13.38
N VAL A 92 -2.80 3.13 -13.51
CA VAL A 92 -3.67 2.95 -14.68
C VAL A 92 -2.97 3.40 -15.96
N MET A 93 -2.31 4.54 -15.93
CA MET A 93 -1.57 5.05 -17.10
C MET A 93 -0.42 4.13 -17.46
N THR A 94 0.30 3.61 -16.47
CA THR A 94 1.38 2.65 -16.68
C THR A 94 0.85 1.36 -17.33
N TYR A 95 -0.26 0.84 -16.82
CA TYR A 95 -0.90 -0.35 -17.37
C TYR A 95 -1.24 -0.14 -18.85
N ARG A 96 -1.87 0.99 -19.17
CA ARG A 96 -2.29 1.30 -20.55
C ARG A 96 -1.12 1.44 -21.52
N ARG A 97 0.05 1.85 -21.01
CA ARG A 97 1.25 1.93 -21.84
C ARG A 97 1.89 0.56 -22.07
N GLU A 98 1.79 -0.34 -21.11
CA GLU A 98 2.50 -1.63 -21.16
C GLU A 98 1.66 -2.77 -21.72
N TYR A 99 0.35 -2.69 -21.62
CA TYR A 99 -0.53 -3.78 -22.02
C TYR A 99 -1.57 -3.31 -23.03
N ASP A 100 -1.73 -4.07 -24.11
CA ASP A 100 -2.72 -3.83 -25.16
C ASP A 100 -4.08 -4.45 -24.88
N SER A 101 -4.35 -4.78 -23.62
CA SER A 101 -5.60 -5.42 -23.20
C SER A 101 -6.42 -4.46 -22.35
N GLU A 102 -7.69 -4.78 -22.18
CA GLU A 102 -8.55 -4.05 -21.24
C GLU A 102 -7.93 -4.09 -19.84
N LEU A 103 -8.20 -3.02 -19.08
CA LEU A 103 -7.71 -2.91 -17.71
C LEU A 103 -8.26 -4.06 -16.86
N SER A 104 -7.38 -4.91 -16.37
CA SER A 104 -7.71 -5.99 -15.44
C SER A 104 -6.93 -5.73 -14.16
N MET A 105 -7.55 -4.99 -13.24
CA MET A 105 -6.89 -4.48 -12.06
C MET A 105 -7.83 -4.51 -10.86
N ALA A 106 -7.27 -4.74 -9.70
CA ALA A 106 -7.99 -4.64 -8.44
C ALA A 106 -7.19 -3.79 -7.46
N PHE A 107 -7.88 -3.20 -6.51
CA PHE A 107 -7.29 -2.45 -5.42
C PHE A 107 -7.55 -3.22 -4.13
N GLY A 108 -6.47 -3.73 -3.53
CA GLY A 108 -6.53 -4.58 -2.35
C GLY A 108 -6.46 -3.78 -1.06
N ASN A 109 -7.32 -4.13 -0.11
CA ASN A 109 -7.39 -3.49 1.19
C ASN A 109 -7.14 -4.51 2.29
N GLY A 110 -6.45 -4.07 3.34
CA GLY A 110 -6.20 -4.90 4.50
C GLY A 110 -7.44 -5.17 5.33
N GLY A 111 -7.33 -6.03 6.33
CA GLY A 111 -8.46 -6.51 7.12
C GLY A 111 -9.15 -5.46 8.00
N ASP A 112 -8.53 -4.31 8.21
CA ASP A 112 -9.11 -3.23 9.02
C ASP A 112 -9.94 -2.23 8.19
N ARG A 113 -10.04 -2.44 6.88
CA ARG A 113 -10.84 -1.59 5.99
C ARG A 113 -12.02 -2.37 5.45
N GLY A 114 -13.22 -1.81 5.53
CA GLY A 114 -14.44 -2.41 5.04
C GLY A 114 -15.12 -1.54 4.00
N LYS A 115 -16.12 -2.13 3.33
CA LYS A 115 -16.92 -1.40 2.34
C LYS A 115 -17.48 -0.11 2.90
N GLY A 116 -17.37 0.96 2.12
CA GLY A 116 -17.89 2.27 2.50
C GLY A 116 -16.93 3.13 3.31
N ASN A 117 -15.80 2.56 3.75
CA ASN A 117 -14.81 3.29 4.56
C ASN A 117 -13.58 3.72 3.78
N VAL A 118 -13.50 3.41 2.50
CA VAL A 118 -12.30 3.66 1.69
C VAL A 118 -12.60 4.75 0.69
N PRO A 119 -11.95 5.93 0.82
CA PRO A 119 -12.22 7.05 -0.08
C PRO A 119 -11.86 6.78 -1.54
N GLU A 120 -10.98 5.81 -1.78
CA GLU A 120 -10.58 5.44 -3.14
C GLU A 120 -11.62 4.61 -3.89
N GLU A 121 -12.69 4.15 -3.22
CA GLU A 121 -13.66 3.23 -3.82
C GLU A 121 -14.34 3.79 -5.07
N ASP A 122 -14.88 5.01 -4.97
CA ASP A 122 -15.56 5.64 -6.11
C ASP A 122 -14.59 5.91 -7.26
N TYR A 123 -13.37 6.29 -6.93
CA TYR A 123 -12.33 6.52 -7.93
C TYR A 123 -12.01 5.21 -8.69
N CYS A 124 -11.87 4.12 -7.96
CA CYS A 124 -11.64 2.81 -8.57
C CYS A 124 -12.79 2.39 -9.47
N LYS A 125 -14.03 2.62 -9.04
CA LYS A 125 -15.21 2.32 -9.84
C LYS A 125 -15.21 3.04 -11.19
N SER A 126 -14.73 4.28 -11.22
CA SER A 126 -14.69 5.07 -12.47
C SER A 126 -13.76 4.47 -13.50
N TYR A 127 -12.82 3.62 -13.10
CA TYR A 127 -11.89 2.93 -13.99
C TYR A 127 -12.19 1.43 -14.11
N ASP A 128 -13.31 0.96 -13.57
CA ASP A 128 -13.64 -0.47 -13.51
C ASP A 128 -12.57 -1.29 -12.76
N ILE A 129 -11.97 -0.71 -11.74
CA ILE A 129 -11.04 -1.38 -10.84
C ILE A 129 -11.85 -1.98 -9.70
N ASP A 130 -11.75 -3.30 -9.54
CA ASP A 130 -12.46 -4.01 -8.47
C ASP A 130 -11.83 -3.70 -7.11
N MET A 131 -12.67 -3.62 -6.08
CA MET A 131 -12.19 -3.52 -4.71
C MET A 131 -12.10 -4.92 -4.13
N VAL A 132 -10.95 -5.24 -3.53
CA VAL A 132 -10.75 -6.51 -2.83
C VAL A 132 -10.57 -6.20 -1.35
N TRP A 133 -11.43 -6.81 -0.53
CA TRP A 133 -11.45 -6.56 0.92
C TRP A 133 -10.81 -7.74 1.65
N ASN A 134 -10.33 -7.47 2.87
CA ASN A 134 -9.75 -8.50 3.75
C ASN A 134 -8.56 -9.22 3.11
N LEU A 135 -7.72 -8.47 2.40
CA LEU A 135 -6.54 -9.04 1.76
C LEU A 135 -5.51 -9.53 2.78
N GLY A 136 -5.54 -8.99 3.99
CA GLY A 136 -4.73 -9.47 5.09
C GLY A 136 -5.35 -9.08 6.41
N ASP A 137 -5.15 -9.90 7.44
CA ASP A 137 -5.58 -9.57 8.79
C ASP A 137 -4.68 -8.49 9.37
N LYS A 138 -5.24 -7.61 10.20
CA LYS A 138 -4.45 -6.60 10.90
C LYS A 138 -3.71 -7.26 12.07
N VAL A 139 -2.61 -7.92 11.75
CA VAL A 139 -1.77 -8.58 12.75
C VAL A 139 -0.89 -7.57 13.46
N GLN A 140 -0.37 -6.58 12.72
CA GLN A 140 0.54 -5.55 13.22
C GLN A 140 0.31 -4.24 12.49
N SER A 141 0.75 -3.13 13.10
CA SER A 141 0.83 -1.83 12.44
C SER A 141 2.22 -1.25 12.66
N SER A 142 2.67 -0.39 11.74
CA SER A 142 3.98 0.25 11.86
C SER A 142 4.09 1.09 13.13
N SER A 143 3.04 1.86 13.44
CA SER A 143 3.01 2.69 14.65
C SER A 143 3.11 1.84 15.92
N TRP A 144 2.37 0.74 15.97
CA TRP A 144 2.39 -0.18 17.09
C TRP A 144 3.78 -0.82 17.29
N LEU A 145 4.44 -1.20 16.20
CA LEU A 145 5.78 -1.77 16.25
C LEU A 145 6.80 -0.77 16.80
N ILE A 146 6.70 0.49 16.41
CA ILE A 146 7.57 1.55 16.89
C ILE A 146 7.36 1.77 18.39
N GLU A 147 6.11 1.86 18.86
CA GLU A 147 5.78 1.98 20.27
C GLU A 147 6.32 0.80 21.09
N LYS A 148 6.12 -0.42 20.58
CA LYS A 148 6.59 -1.64 21.23
C LYS A 148 8.11 -1.67 21.37
N ALA A 149 8.82 -1.24 20.32
CA ALA A 149 10.27 -1.16 20.36
C ALA A 149 10.76 -0.15 21.40
N THR A 150 10.13 1.02 21.46
CA THR A 150 10.43 2.06 22.44
C THR A 150 10.21 1.55 23.87
N ASN A 151 9.05 0.93 24.13
CA ASN A 151 8.72 0.38 25.44
C ASN A 151 9.67 -0.77 25.85
N SER A 152 10.06 -1.60 24.90
CA SER A 152 11.01 -2.70 25.16
C SER A 152 12.38 -2.17 25.52
N ALA A 153 12.84 -1.09 24.86
CA ALA A 153 14.11 -0.45 25.21
C ALA A 153 14.07 0.12 26.62
N TYR A 154 12.97 0.73 27.00
CA TYR A 154 12.77 1.23 28.37
C TYR A 154 12.80 0.10 29.40
N SER A 155 12.10 -0.99 29.14
CA SER A 155 12.04 -2.14 30.03
C SER A 155 13.43 -2.77 30.19
N SER A 156 14.21 -2.84 29.12
CA SER A 156 15.57 -3.41 29.15
C SER A 156 16.51 -2.60 30.01
N SER A 157 16.36 -1.28 30.04
CA SER A 157 17.20 -0.39 30.84
C SER A 157 16.86 -0.46 32.32
N ASN A 158 15.70 -0.95 32.69
CA ASN A 158 15.24 -1.08 34.10
C ASN A 158 15.36 -2.49 34.65
N GLY A 159 15.75 -3.41 33.83
CA GLY A 159 15.95 -4.81 34.21
C GLY A 159 17.43 -5.17 34.29
#